data_255197c91cea5b11cc7d47ffb666c7f0
#
_entry.id   255197c91cea5b11cc7d47ffb666c7f0
#
_cell.length_a   1.000
_cell.length_b   1.000
_cell.length_c   1.000
_cell.angle_alpha   90.00
_cell.angle_beta   90.00
_cell.angle_gamma   90.00
#
_symmetry.space_group_name_H-M   'P 1'
#
loop_
_entity.id
_entity.type
_entity.pdbx_description
1 polymer ?
#
loop_
_entity_poly.entity_id
_entity_poly.type
_entity_poly.pdbx_seq_one_letter_code
_entity_poly.pdbx_strand_id
1 'polypeptide(L)'
;MQIKIFPLNCLFLTLLLMSQISLAVDAGDQLNQIERSQNKKERLRSPPKIEEEKEPPKLKTQAATFKVSNFSFEGNKLISSNELQVFLKEYLNREITLDELKLAVDSLSVLYKDKGYLATASLPKQDITEGNVKIIIIEAKFGGTQLKLDPNTKYRIHPEIIQKFIEHSNQKGEVLNLNALDRAVLIADELPGAAVTQSLQSGTKDGETDSLLNINNEPNYVAMVSVDNYGSHATGPVRYQANASFLSPLGIGDRIDLGLLHSKGTDYARLSFNRPIGYSGLRMGINASALKYDVIAGAALSLNPEGTAETLQMEGNYPVYRSRAFDLSLASFLERKHFRNKAQEAVESNYFIDLFNMGSSLNHKNTLFLAGETSASIDVDLGYANYDDSPLTFQASKIEQATQGRFNRLRWGINNTQFFTDTISSVLKFNGQLSDSNLDSSQKFYLGGANGVRAYPTSEGSGSEGYLFSAELHKELTANFTATGFYDYGFARQYIDNTNNATGAENATGKNSFNMKGYGASLEWIGFVGSYRSTFSAIWSRRIHNNPNPQADGSDSDGSRPGNFYWFKASMSF
;
A
#
# COMPACT_ATOMS: atom_id res chain seq x y z
N MET A 1 -57.27 -45.77 -29.73
CA MET A 1 -56.83 -44.55 -29.06
C MET A 1 -55.49 -44.87 -28.33
N GLN A 2 -54.35 -44.71 -29.03
CA GLN A 2 -53.03 -45.05 -28.46
C GLN A 2 -52.42 -43.79 -27.84
N ILE A 3 -52.21 -43.82 -26.57
CA ILE A 3 -51.53 -42.78 -25.82
C ILE A 3 -50.04 -43.01 -25.99
N LYS A 4 -49.34 -42.15 -26.70
CA LYS A 4 -47.86 -42.11 -26.77
C LYS A 4 -47.33 -41.59 -25.45
N ILE A 5 -46.70 -42.44 -24.67
CA ILE A 5 -45.88 -42.07 -23.52
C ILE A 5 -44.58 -41.50 -24.04
N PHE A 6 -44.35 -40.20 -23.91
CA PHE A 6 -43.04 -39.56 -24.11
C PHE A 6 -42.11 -39.98 -22.97
N PRO A 7 -40.85 -40.35 -23.26
CA PRO A 7 -39.94 -40.80 -22.21
C PRO A 7 -39.50 -39.62 -21.34
N LEU A 8 -39.88 -39.65 -20.09
CA LEU A 8 -39.52 -38.71 -19.01
C LEU A 8 -38.00 -38.68 -18.74
N ASN A 9 -37.26 -39.63 -19.34
CA ASN A 9 -35.81 -39.75 -19.15
C ASN A 9 -34.95 -38.70 -19.92
N CYS A 10 -35.47 -38.05 -20.95
CA CYS A 10 -34.70 -36.99 -21.64
C CYS A 10 -34.72 -35.67 -20.88
N LEU A 11 -35.72 -35.39 -20.07
CA LEU A 11 -35.79 -34.13 -19.30
C LEU A 11 -34.84 -34.16 -18.08
N PHE A 12 -34.63 -35.34 -17.48
CA PHE A 12 -33.66 -35.52 -16.39
C PHE A 12 -32.21 -35.47 -16.86
N LEU A 13 -31.91 -35.93 -18.10
CA LEU A 13 -30.54 -35.91 -18.63
C LEU A 13 -30.12 -34.48 -19.06
N THR A 14 -31.07 -33.64 -19.50
CA THR A 14 -30.78 -32.22 -19.81
C THR A 14 -30.62 -31.37 -18.55
N LEU A 15 -31.34 -31.68 -17.46
CA LEU A 15 -31.12 -31.01 -16.17
C LEU A 15 -29.81 -31.41 -15.49
N LEU A 16 -29.36 -32.66 -15.67
CA LEU A 16 -28.02 -33.09 -15.14
C LEU A 16 -26.83 -32.51 -15.93
N LEU A 17 -27.01 -32.16 -17.20
CA LEU A 17 -25.97 -31.52 -17.99
C LEU A 17 -25.86 -29.99 -17.74
N MET A 18 -26.90 -29.35 -17.21
CA MET A 18 -26.85 -27.94 -16.84
C MET A 18 -26.17 -27.67 -15.50
N SER A 19 -25.99 -28.67 -14.64
CA SER A 19 -25.36 -28.52 -13.31
C SER A 19 -23.85 -28.46 -13.31
N GLN A 20 -23.17 -28.53 -14.47
CA GLN A 20 -21.72 -28.58 -14.59
C GLN A 20 -21.09 -27.42 -15.34
N ILE A 21 -21.85 -26.46 -15.81
CA ILE A 21 -21.26 -25.23 -16.37
C ILE A 21 -21.09 -24.26 -15.20
N SER A 22 -20.01 -24.43 -14.45
CA SER A 22 -19.48 -23.35 -13.64
C SER A 22 -19.20 -22.19 -14.57
N LEU A 23 -20.01 -21.14 -14.53
CA LEU A 23 -19.70 -19.90 -15.23
C LEU A 23 -18.34 -19.44 -14.73
N ALA A 24 -17.29 -19.59 -15.56
CA ALA A 24 -15.93 -19.24 -15.19
C ALA A 24 -15.73 -17.73 -14.94
N VAL A 25 -16.78 -16.94 -15.16
CA VAL A 25 -16.79 -15.48 -15.01
C VAL A 25 -18.10 -15.07 -14.35
N ASP A 26 -18.04 -14.52 -13.15
CA ASP A 26 -19.16 -13.90 -12.45
C ASP A 26 -18.81 -12.47 -11.99
N ALA A 27 -19.79 -11.73 -11.45
CA ALA A 27 -19.59 -10.36 -10.98
C ALA A 27 -18.56 -10.27 -9.87
N GLY A 28 -18.47 -11.29 -9.00
CA GLY A 28 -17.49 -11.35 -7.91
C GLY A 28 -16.06 -11.49 -8.42
N ASP A 29 -15.83 -12.38 -9.40
CA ASP A 29 -14.55 -12.56 -10.05
C ASP A 29 -14.10 -11.26 -10.76
N GLN A 30 -15.00 -10.64 -11.55
CA GLN A 30 -14.69 -9.39 -12.27
C GLN A 30 -14.37 -8.24 -11.33
N LEU A 31 -15.15 -8.05 -10.26
CA LEU A 31 -14.89 -7.02 -9.27
C LEU A 31 -13.54 -7.23 -8.58
N ASN A 32 -13.23 -8.45 -8.13
CA ASN A 32 -11.98 -8.81 -7.48
C ASN A 32 -10.76 -8.49 -8.38
N GLN A 33 -10.82 -8.83 -9.67
CA GLN A 33 -9.76 -8.52 -10.62
C GLN A 33 -9.50 -7.02 -10.73
N ILE A 34 -10.55 -6.21 -10.85
CA ILE A 34 -10.46 -4.76 -11.00
C ILE A 34 -9.91 -4.14 -9.72
N GLU A 35 -10.46 -4.49 -8.56
CA GLU A 35 -10.01 -3.96 -7.26
C GLU A 35 -8.54 -4.31 -6.97
N ARG A 36 -8.09 -5.53 -7.27
CA ARG A 36 -6.68 -5.92 -7.16
C ARG A 36 -5.76 -5.12 -8.08
N SER A 37 -6.22 -4.77 -9.28
CA SER A 37 -5.44 -3.97 -10.23
C SER A 37 -5.30 -2.51 -9.80
N GLN A 38 -6.28 -1.98 -9.06
CA GLN A 38 -6.34 -0.60 -8.59
C GLN A 38 -5.68 -0.39 -7.21
N ASN A 39 -5.62 -1.42 -6.36
CA ASN A 39 -5.06 -1.35 -5.01
C ASN A 39 -3.53 -1.21 -4.96
N LYS A 40 -2.86 -0.99 -6.08
CA LYS A 40 -1.46 -0.64 -6.11
C LYS A 40 -1.33 0.78 -5.56
N LYS A 41 -1.08 0.90 -4.24
CA LYS A 41 -0.84 2.19 -3.56
C LYS A 41 0.28 2.92 -4.29
N GLU A 42 -0.05 3.96 -5.05
CA GLU A 42 0.92 4.91 -5.54
C GLU A 42 1.55 5.61 -4.33
N ARG A 43 2.87 5.56 -4.22
CA ARG A 43 3.58 6.40 -3.26
C ARG A 43 3.39 7.84 -3.68
N LEU A 44 2.69 8.58 -2.87
CA LEU A 44 2.36 9.96 -3.16
C LEU A 44 3.58 10.88 -3.12
N ARG A 45 4.72 10.48 -2.47
CA ARG A 45 5.99 11.28 -2.50
C ARG A 45 7.20 10.54 -1.96
N SER A 46 8.39 10.89 -2.50
CA SER A 46 9.65 10.69 -1.79
C SER A 46 9.81 11.79 -0.74
N PRO A 47 10.23 11.49 0.51
CA PRO A 47 10.49 12.53 1.49
C PRO A 47 11.54 13.50 1.00
N PRO A 48 11.46 14.80 1.37
CA PRO A 48 12.41 15.81 0.96
C PRO A 48 13.84 15.42 1.35
N LYS A 49 14.81 15.68 0.45
CA LYS A 49 16.23 15.47 0.73
C LYS A 49 16.65 16.41 1.87
N ILE A 50 17.36 15.86 2.85
CA ILE A 50 18.04 16.67 3.87
C ILE A 50 19.29 17.23 3.20
N GLU A 51 19.49 18.54 3.25
CA GLU A 51 20.81 19.13 3.02
C GLU A 51 21.69 18.73 4.21
N GLU A 52 22.74 17.97 3.96
CA GLU A 52 23.74 17.66 4.97
C GLU A 52 24.47 18.95 5.35
N GLU A 53 24.44 19.26 6.64
CA GLU A 53 25.21 20.34 7.22
C GLU A 53 26.71 20.00 7.07
N LYS A 54 27.48 20.89 6.46
CA LYS A 54 28.92 20.71 6.24
C LYS A 54 29.66 20.64 7.57
N GLU A 55 30.49 19.62 7.75
CA GLU A 55 31.41 19.52 8.90
C GLU A 55 32.23 20.79 9.07
N PRO A 56 32.40 21.30 10.32
CA PRO A 56 33.24 22.45 10.60
C PRO A 56 34.74 22.09 10.37
N PRO A 57 35.56 23.06 9.96
CA PRO A 57 36.96 22.82 9.65
C PRO A 57 37.78 22.48 10.91
N LYS A 58 38.58 21.42 10.83
CA LYS A 58 39.52 21.02 11.87
C LYS A 58 40.67 22.06 12.00
N LEU A 59 40.66 22.83 13.06
CA LEU A 59 41.77 23.70 13.44
C LEU A 59 42.81 22.89 14.23
N LYS A 60 44.05 22.85 13.74
CA LYS A 60 45.20 22.33 14.48
C LYS A 60 45.85 23.49 15.21
N THR A 61 45.75 23.53 16.55
CA THR A 61 46.49 24.44 17.39
C THR A 61 47.16 23.63 18.50
N GLN A 62 48.43 23.88 18.80
CA GLN A 62 49.11 23.39 20.02
C GLN A 62 48.44 24.08 21.22
N ALA A 63 47.54 23.39 21.91
CA ALA A 63 46.80 23.91 23.04
C ALA A 63 47.33 23.32 24.35
N ALA A 64 47.33 24.10 25.43
CA ALA A 64 47.58 23.63 26.79
C ALA A 64 46.60 22.49 27.15
N THR A 65 47.14 21.43 27.76
CA THR A 65 46.33 20.30 28.26
C THR A 65 46.05 20.45 29.74
N PHE A 66 44.90 19.91 30.18
CA PHE A 66 44.52 19.83 31.58
C PHE A 66 43.78 18.50 31.82
N LYS A 67 43.76 18.06 33.08
CA LYS A 67 43.12 16.79 33.45
C LYS A 67 41.72 17.05 33.97
N VAL A 68 40.70 16.41 33.38
CA VAL A 68 39.33 16.43 33.87
C VAL A 68 39.07 15.24 34.80
N SER A 69 38.69 15.52 36.05
CA SER A 69 38.41 14.50 37.05
C SER A 69 36.91 14.25 37.22
N ASN A 70 36.09 15.27 37.00
CA ASN A 70 34.64 15.18 37.17
C ASN A 70 33.91 16.19 36.28
N PHE A 71 32.77 15.80 35.77
CA PHE A 71 31.80 16.69 35.14
C PHE A 71 30.61 16.94 36.07
N SER A 72 30.21 18.18 36.22
CA SER A 72 28.95 18.56 36.88
C SER A 72 28.01 19.23 35.89
N PHE A 73 26.74 18.91 35.97
CA PHE A 73 25.74 19.36 35.02
C PHE A 73 24.68 20.22 35.71
N GLU A 74 24.26 21.29 35.04
CA GLU A 74 23.19 22.16 35.50
C GLU A 74 22.17 22.37 34.38
N GLY A 75 20.86 22.28 34.69
CA GLY A 75 19.76 22.48 33.76
C GLY A 75 19.25 21.22 33.06
N ASN A 76 19.95 20.09 33.19
CA ASN A 76 19.53 18.80 32.68
C ASN A 76 18.38 18.21 33.51
N LYS A 77 17.20 18.08 32.90
CA LYS A 77 16.00 17.47 33.49
C LYS A 77 15.59 16.19 32.81
N LEU A 78 15.84 16.09 31.49
CA LEU A 78 15.44 14.97 30.64
C LEU A 78 16.42 13.80 30.72
N ILE A 79 17.73 14.09 30.83
CA ILE A 79 18.78 13.09 30.94
C ILE A 79 19.46 13.26 32.29
N SER A 80 19.58 12.18 33.06
CA SER A 80 20.18 12.23 34.37
C SER A 80 21.68 12.59 34.32
N SER A 81 22.19 13.31 35.33
CA SER A 81 23.61 13.65 35.43
C SER A 81 24.50 12.43 35.40
N ASN A 82 24.04 11.30 35.97
CA ASN A 82 24.79 10.05 35.92
C ASN A 82 24.93 9.49 34.48
N GLU A 83 23.86 9.56 33.69
CA GLU A 83 23.88 9.12 32.30
C GLU A 83 24.78 10.00 31.43
N LEU A 84 24.73 11.33 31.63
CA LEU A 84 25.63 12.28 30.95
C LEU A 84 27.09 12.03 31.31
N GLN A 85 27.37 11.71 32.58
CA GLN A 85 28.73 11.40 33.05
C GLN A 85 29.25 10.09 32.46
N VAL A 86 28.41 9.07 32.35
CA VAL A 86 28.74 7.80 31.67
C VAL A 86 29.04 8.04 30.21
N PHE A 87 28.28 8.89 29.54
CA PHE A 87 28.49 9.24 28.14
C PHE A 87 29.85 9.93 27.91
N LEU A 88 30.26 10.84 28.82
CA LEU A 88 31.51 11.55 28.75
C LEU A 88 32.67 10.79 29.39
N LYS A 89 32.52 9.51 29.77
CA LYS A 89 33.50 8.71 30.51
C LYS A 89 34.88 8.67 29.83
N GLU A 90 34.95 8.67 28.53
CA GLU A 90 36.21 8.63 27.77
C GLU A 90 37.07 9.89 27.94
N TYR A 91 36.48 11.01 28.38
CA TYR A 91 37.19 12.26 28.65
C TYR A 91 37.65 12.41 30.11
N LEU A 92 37.27 11.48 31.00
CA LEU A 92 37.66 11.52 32.41
C LEU A 92 39.03 10.93 32.66
N ASN A 93 39.74 11.52 33.63
CA ASN A 93 41.04 11.07 34.18
C ASN A 93 42.19 11.01 33.15
N ARG A 94 42.06 11.68 32.01
CA ARG A 94 43.12 11.89 31.02
C ARG A 94 43.33 13.38 30.79
N GLU A 95 44.50 13.71 30.26
CA GLU A 95 44.77 15.06 29.80
C GLU A 95 44.09 15.32 28.46
N ILE A 96 43.33 16.40 28.39
CA ILE A 96 42.65 16.85 27.19
C ILE A 96 42.92 18.31 26.90
N THR A 97 42.80 18.71 25.65
CA THR A 97 42.87 20.10 25.23
C THR A 97 41.52 20.80 25.42
N LEU A 98 41.51 22.13 25.39
CA LEU A 98 40.23 22.89 25.42
C LEU A 98 39.35 22.57 24.22
N ASP A 99 39.95 22.27 23.06
CA ASP A 99 39.16 21.91 21.86
C ASP A 99 38.51 20.53 21.99
N GLU A 100 39.23 19.54 22.59
CA GLU A 100 38.64 18.24 22.94
C GLU A 100 37.51 18.38 23.97
N LEU A 101 37.65 19.27 24.97
CA LEU A 101 36.60 19.56 25.91
C LEU A 101 35.37 20.17 25.23
N LYS A 102 35.53 21.09 24.29
CA LYS A 102 34.43 21.64 23.51
C LYS A 102 33.72 20.56 22.68
N LEU A 103 34.47 19.67 22.03
CA LEU A 103 33.92 18.53 21.30
C LEU A 103 33.10 17.61 22.21
N ALA A 104 33.62 17.33 23.43
CA ALA A 104 32.90 16.56 24.43
C ALA A 104 31.57 17.22 24.83
N VAL A 105 31.55 18.54 25.01
CA VAL A 105 30.34 19.30 25.35
C VAL A 105 29.37 19.34 24.18
N ASP A 106 29.87 19.57 22.95
CA ASP A 106 29.01 19.56 21.76
C ASP A 106 28.37 18.18 21.51
N SER A 107 29.09 17.09 21.85
CA SER A 107 28.55 15.72 21.74
C SER A 107 27.33 15.47 22.63
N LEU A 108 27.16 16.22 23.74
CA LEU A 108 25.95 16.16 24.56
C LEU A 108 24.70 16.62 23.80
N SER A 109 24.83 17.66 22.95
CA SER A 109 23.72 18.11 22.10
C SER A 109 23.31 17.03 21.10
N VAL A 110 24.29 16.24 20.59
CA VAL A 110 24.01 15.08 19.73
C VAL A 110 23.30 13.98 20.52
N LEU A 111 23.75 13.67 21.75
CA LEU A 111 23.08 12.70 22.61
C LEU A 111 21.60 13.07 22.87
N TYR A 112 21.32 14.36 23.15
CA TYR A 112 19.97 14.84 23.32
C TYR A 112 19.14 14.66 22.03
N LYS A 113 19.73 14.99 20.87
CA LYS A 113 19.09 14.82 19.56
C LYS A 113 18.76 13.35 19.26
N ASP A 114 19.68 12.44 19.57
CA ASP A 114 19.47 10.99 19.40
C ASP A 114 18.34 10.46 20.27
N LYS A 115 18.13 11.08 21.43
CA LYS A 115 16.97 10.80 22.31
C LYS A 115 15.69 11.55 21.91
N GLY A 116 15.72 12.31 20.82
CA GLY A 116 14.57 13.06 20.30
C GLY A 116 14.30 14.40 20.96
N TYR A 117 15.30 15.01 21.60
CA TYR A 117 15.20 16.32 22.24
C TYR A 117 16.20 17.32 21.67
N LEU A 118 15.88 18.59 21.79
CA LEU A 118 16.82 19.66 21.45
C LEU A 118 17.38 20.25 22.74
N ALA A 119 18.71 20.25 22.86
CA ALA A 119 19.41 20.90 23.96
C ALA A 119 20.72 21.51 23.49
N THR A 120 21.11 22.61 24.09
CA THR A 120 22.41 23.25 23.90
C THR A 120 23.22 23.06 25.17
N ALA A 121 24.41 22.46 25.05
CA ALA A 121 25.38 22.37 26.12
C ALA A 121 26.44 23.47 25.95
N SER A 122 26.86 24.10 27.04
CA SER A 122 27.85 25.18 27.02
C SER A 122 28.78 25.14 28.24
N LEU A 123 29.97 25.65 28.06
CA LEU A 123 30.97 25.86 29.12
C LEU A 123 30.87 27.29 29.64
N PRO A 124 30.41 27.53 30.86
CA PRO A 124 30.51 28.86 31.46
C PRO A 124 31.96 29.23 31.75
N LYS A 125 32.23 30.52 31.94
CA LYS A 125 33.55 30.94 32.46
C LYS A 125 33.76 30.34 33.84
N GLN A 126 34.81 29.52 33.97
CA GLN A 126 35.11 28.78 35.20
C GLN A 126 36.58 28.49 35.33
N ASP A 127 37.05 28.24 36.55
CA ASP A 127 38.37 27.70 36.81
C ASP A 127 38.31 26.17 36.80
N ILE A 128 39.14 25.55 35.96
CA ILE A 128 39.18 24.09 35.75
C ILE A 128 40.50 23.47 36.25
N THR A 129 41.30 24.22 37.03
CA THR A 129 42.61 23.75 37.53
C THR A 129 42.50 22.56 38.46
N GLU A 130 41.39 22.40 39.19
CA GLU A 130 41.09 21.23 40.05
C GLU A 130 40.49 20.03 39.29
N GLY A 131 40.36 20.14 37.96
CA GLY A 131 39.78 19.08 37.12
C GLY A 131 38.25 18.92 37.19
N ASN A 132 37.57 19.83 37.89
CA ASN A 132 36.08 19.86 37.91
C ASN A 132 35.56 20.77 36.82
N VAL A 133 34.79 20.22 35.90
CA VAL A 133 34.19 20.96 34.77
C VAL A 133 32.69 21.04 34.92
N LYS A 134 32.18 22.27 35.04
CA LYS A 134 30.73 22.53 35.03
C LYS A 134 30.22 22.75 33.60
N ILE A 135 29.15 22.06 33.24
CA ILE A 135 28.48 22.17 31.95
C ILE A 135 27.05 22.64 32.21
N ILE A 136 26.65 23.72 31.54
CA ILE A 136 25.28 24.23 31.57
C ILE A 136 24.53 23.65 30.35
N ILE A 137 23.40 23.03 30.61
CA ILE A 137 22.53 22.45 29.59
C ILE A 137 21.22 23.24 29.56
N ILE A 138 20.85 23.73 28.38
CA ILE A 138 19.57 24.40 28.15
C ILE A 138 18.73 23.47 27.30
N GLU A 139 17.75 22.82 27.90
CA GLU A 139 16.77 21.97 27.22
C GLU A 139 15.72 22.86 26.57
N ALA A 140 15.60 22.79 25.23
CA ALA A 140 14.73 23.67 24.48
C ALA A 140 13.25 23.42 24.79
N LYS A 141 12.50 24.50 24.93
CA LYS A 141 11.04 24.47 25.05
C LYS A 141 10.40 24.88 23.73
N PHE A 142 9.25 24.31 23.44
CA PHE A 142 8.47 24.70 22.27
C PHE A 142 7.87 26.09 22.47
N GLY A 143 8.30 27.08 21.70
CA GLY A 143 7.82 28.46 21.75
C GLY A 143 6.51 28.68 20.99
N GLY A 144 6.25 27.84 19.98
CA GLY A 144 5.05 27.88 19.14
C GLY A 144 5.36 27.65 17.66
N THR A 145 4.33 27.79 16.85
CA THR A 145 4.42 27.63 15.38
C THR A 145 4.24 28.97 14.70
N GLN A 146 5.19 29.33 13.84
CA GLN A 146 5.10 30.48 12.98
C GLN A 146 4.86 30.02 11.53
N LEU A 147 4.00 30.73 10.81
CA LEU A 147 3.68 30.45 9.42
C LEU A 147 4.39 31.48 8.52
N LYS A 148 5.22 30.99 7.61
CA LYS A 148 5.78 31.84 6.55
C LYS A 148 4.84 31.80 5.36
N LEU A 149 3.89 32.74 5.32
CA LEU A 149 2.87 32.83 4.29
C LEU A 149 3.18 33.95 3.30
N ASP A 150 2.94 33.71 2.01
CA ASP A 150 2.90 34.74 0.98
C ASP A 150 1.49 35.37 0.99
N PRO A 151 1.37 36.68 1.24
CA PRO A 151 0.08 37.39 1.29
C PRO A 151 -0.71 37.33 -0.03
N ASN A 152 -0.03 37.09 -1.16
CA ASN A 152 -0.65 37.05 -2.48
C ASN A 152 -1.09 35.62 -2.88
N THR A 153 -0.75 34.62 -2.08
CA THR A 153 -1.07 33.21 -2.37
C THR A 153 -2.36 32.80 -1.68
N LYS A 154 -3.34 32.36 -2.47
CA LYS A 154 -4.52 31.67 -1.95
C LYS A 154 -4.15 30.20 -1.66
N TYR A 155 -3.96 29.91 -0.39
CA TYR A 155 -3.63 28.55 0.06
C TYR A 155 -4.81 27.60 -0.14
N ARG A 156 -4.51 26.37 -0.58
CA ARG A 156 -5.50 25.32 -0.81
C ARG A 156 -6.00 24.72 0.48
N ILE A 157 -5.11 24.39 1.39
CA ILE A 157 -5.45 24.02 2.77
C ILE A 157 -5.39 25.30 3.60
N HIS A 158 -6.34 25.48 4.49
CA HIS A 158 -6.30 26.55 5.47
C HIS A 158 -5.03 26.40 6.33
N PRO A 159 -4.10 27.38 6.31
CA PRO A 159 -2.80 27.25 6.99
C PRO A 159 -2.90 26.92 8.49
N GLU A 160 -3.98 27.39 9.13
CA GLU A 160 -4.26 27.14 10.55
C GLU A 160 -4.51 25.65 10.83
N ILE A 161 -4.96 24.88 9.84
CA ILE A 161 -5.13 23.42 9.98
C ILE A 161 -3.76 22.75 10.08
N ILE A 162 -2.83 23.14 9.21
CA ILE A 162 -1.44 22.64 9.22
C ILE A 162 -0.77 23.01 10.55
N GLN A 163 -0.92 24.26 11.00
CA GLN A 163 -0.41 24.73 12.28
C GLN A 163 -0.91 23.86 13.44
N LYS A 164 -2.21 23.51 13.47
CA LYS A 164 -2.80 22.68 14.52
C LYS A 164 -2.23 21.26 14.58
N PHE A 165 -1.78 20.67 13.47
CA PHE A 165 -1.08 19.38 13.50
C PHE A 165 0.22 19.47 14.30
N ILE A 166 0.96 20.57 14.14
CA ILE A 166 2.23 20.79 14.85
C ILE A 166 1.97 21.06 16.32
N GLU A 167 1.06 21.98 16.64
CA GLU A 167 0.72 22.35 18.01
C GLU A 167 0.08 21.22 18.82
N HIS A 168 -0.59 20.28 18.12
CA HIS A 168 -1.09 19.05 18.75
C HIS A 168 0.04 18.12 19.22
N SER A 169 1.18 18.13 18.54
CA SER A 169 2.31 17.25 18.84
C SER A 169 3.24 17.81 19.93
N ASN A 170 3.35 19.13 20.04
CA ASN A 170 4.19 19.85 21.01
C ASN A 170 3.40 21.03 21.58
N GLN A 171 3.18 21.04 22.89
CA GLN A 171 2.46 22.13 23.56
C GLN A 171 3.42 23.28 23.85
N LYS A 172 2.93 24.51 23.64
CA LYS A 172 3.73 25.72 23.90
C LYS A 172 4.18 25.79 25.36
N GLY A 173 5.48 26.02 25.56
CA GLY A 173 6.11 26.13 26.89
C GLY A 173 6.59 24.80 27.47
N GLU A 174 6.20 23.67 26.90
CA GLU A 174 6.73 22.34 27.27
C GLU A 174 8.04 22.04 26.55
N VAL A 175 8.72 20.97 26.98
CA VAL A 175 9.96 20.51 26.34
C VAL A 175 9.71 20.14 24.89
N LEU A 176 10.57 20.64 23.98
CA LEU A 176 10.48 20.36 22.57
C LEU A 176 10.88 18.90 22.28
N ASN A 177 9.91 18.09 21.85
CA ASN A 177 10.13 16.73 21.38
C ASN A 177 10.29 16.73 19.85
N LEU A 178 11.52 16.53 19.37
CA LEU A 178 11.85 16.54 17.94
C LEU A 178 11.18 15.38 17.17
N ASN A 179 11.07 14.19 17.78
CA ASN A 179 10.45 13.04 17.13
C ASN A 179 8.94 13.26 16.93
N ALA A 180 8.26 13.82 17.92
CA ALA A 180 6.85 14.18 17.81
C ALA A 180 6.63 15.29 16.78
N LEU A 181 7.54 16.26 16.73
CA LEU A 181 7.51 17.36 15.78
C LEU A 181 7.74 16.87 14.33
N ASP A 182 8.76 16.06 14.11
CA ASP A 182 9.06 15.45 12.79
C ASP A 182 7.87 14.61 12.30
N ARG A 183 7.27 13.79 13.19
CA ARG A 183 6.06 13.03 12.90
C ARG A 183 4.90 13.94 12.46
N ALA A 184 4.67 15.03 13.17
CA ALA A 184 3.58 15.96 12.86
C ALA A 184 3.79 16.66 11.51
N VAL A 185 5.03 17.06 11.21
CA VAL A 185 5.39 17.67 9.92
C VAL A 185 5.19 16.68 8.77
N LEU A 186 5.61 15.42 8.92
CA LEU A 186 5.42 14.39 7.91
C LEU A 186 3.93 14.13 7.65
N ILE A 187 3.11 14.07 8.71
CA ILE A 187 1.66 13.90 8.57
C ILE A 187 1.02 15.13 7.90
N ALA A 188 1.48 16.34 8.24
CA ALA A 188 0.97 17.56 7.65
C ALA A 188 1.38 17.70 6.17
N ASP A 189 2.60 17.26 5.80
CA ASP A 189 3.09 17.24 4.42
C ASP A 189 2.35 16.19 3.55
N GLU A 190 1.77 15.16 4.17
CA GLU A 190 0.94 14.15 3.48
C GLU A 190 -0.51 14.59 3.25
N LEU A 191 -0.91 15.74 3.76
CA LEU A 191 -2.25 16.26 3.49
C LEU A 191 -2.37 16.66 2.01
N PRO A 192 -3.35 16.11 1.26
CA PRO A 192 -3.55 16.45 -0.14
C PRO A 192 -3.74 17.95 -0.34
N GLY A 193 -2.98 18.54 -1.23
CA GLY A 193 -3.11 19.96 -1.61
C GLY A 193 -2.10 20.92 -0.99
N ALA A 194 -1.23 20.47 -0.10
CA ALA A 194 -0.12 21.26 0.42
C ALA A 194 1.19 20.47 0.48
N ALA A 195 2.29 21.17 0.25
CA ALA A 195 3.65 20.71 0.56
C ALA A 195 4.17 21.52 1.74
N VAL A 196 4.53 20.86 2.82
CA VAL A 196 4.94 21.48 4.08
C VAL A 196 6.41 21.21 4.36
N THR A 197 7.17 22.27 4.57
CA THR A 197 8.55 22.19 5.06
C THR A 197 8.70 22.96 6.35
N GLN A 198 9.65 22.54 7.19
CA GLN A 198 9.87 23.12 8.51
C GLN A 198 11.33 23.47 8.72
N SER A 199 11.57 24.57 9.44
CA SER A 199 12.84 24.90 10.08
C SER A 199 12.61 25.31 11.53
N LEU A 200 13.64 25.14 12.37
CA LEU A 200 13.63 25.62 13.74
C LEU A 200 14.34 26.95 13.84
N GLN A 201 13.83 27.84 14.67
CA GLN A 201 14.43 29.14 14.97
C GLN A 201 14.31 29.47 16.46
N SER A 202 15.12 30.40 16.94
CA SER A 202 15.01 30.87 18.32
C SER A 202 13.64 31.50 18.57
N GLY A 203 13.04 31.13 19.69
CA GLY A 203 11.76 31.70 20.12
C GLY A 203 11.92 33.10 20.73
N THR A 204 10.83 33.62 21.28
CA THR A 204 10.79 34.98 21.87
C THR A 204 11.42 35.07 23.24
N LYS A 205 11.55 33.94 23.97
CA LYS A 205 12.17 33.88 25.29
C LYS A 205 13.40 32.97 25.25
N ASP A 206 14.33 33.21 26.18
CA ASP A 206 15.52 32.40 26.32
C ASP A 206 15.14 30.92 26.56
N GLY A 207 15.78 30.02 25.80
CA GLY A 207 15.52 28.59 25.84
C GLY A 207 14.24 28.14 25.08
N GLU A 208 13.50 29.06 24.44
CA GLU A 208 12.40 28.70 23.55
C GLU A 208 12.92 28.50 22.11
N THR A 209 12.30 27.55 21.41
CA THR A 209 12.52 27.29 19.98
C THR A 209 11.16 27.24 19.29
N ASP A 210 11.01 28.05 18.26
CA ASP A 210 9.83 28.10 17.39
C ASP A 210 9.99 27.20 16.18
N SER A 211 8.87 26.61 15.74
CA SER A 211 8.76 25.93 14.46
C SER A 211 8.30 26.92 13.39
N LEU A 212 9.12 27.19 12.40
CA LEU A 212 8.77 28.00 11.23
C LEU A 212 8.34 27.08 10.09
N LEU A 213 7.07 27.15 9.70
CA LEU A 213 6.50 26.37 8.60
C LEU A 213 6.46 27.19 7.31
N ASN A 214 6.91 26.57 6.23
CA ASN A 214 6.70 27.06 4.88
C ASN A 214 5.71 26.15 4.17
N ILE A 215 4.63 26.72 3.63
CA ILE A 215 3.53 25.99 2.99
C ILE A 215 3.48 26.38 1.53
N ASN A 216 3.53 25.38 0.65
CA ASN A 216 3.36 25.57 -0.78
C ASN A 216 2.12 24.81 -1.26
N ASN A 217 1.39 25.35 -2.23
CA ASN A 217 0.27 24.67 -2.84
C ASN A 217 0.74 23.53 -3.74
N GLU A 218 0.04 22.42 -3.68
CA GLU A 218 0.05 21.38 -4.71
C GLU A 218 -0.99 21.64 -5.80
N PRO A 219 -0.96 20.87 -6.91
CA PRO A 219 -2.01 20.93 -7.93
C PRO A 219 -3.42 20.74 -7.34
N ASN A 220 -4.44 21.28 -8.00
CA ASN A 220 -5.85 21.13 -7.58
C ASN A 220 -6.33 19.69 -7.74
N TYR A 221 -5.81 19.05 -8.77
CA TYR A 221 -6.15 17.69 -9.14
C TYR A 221 -4.93 17.03 -9.78
N VAL A 222 -4.95 15.73 -9.74
CA VAL A 222 -4.05 14.85 -10.51
C VAL A 222 -4.96 13.91 -11.28
N ALA A 223 -4.74 13.78 -12.59
CA ALA A 223 -5.49 12.87 -13.42
C ALA A 223 -4.56 11.96 -14.22
N MET A 224 -5.03 10.75 -14.51
CA MET A 224 -4.32 9.77 -15.31
C MET A 224 -5.31 9.06 -16.23
N VAL A 225 -4.94 8.90 -17.50
CA VAL A 225 -5.61 7.99 -18.41
C VAL A 225 -4.66 6.86 -18.78
N SER A 226 -5.20 5.65 -18.98
CA SER A 226 -4.39 4.53 -19.44
C SER A 226 -5.20 3.58 -20.32
N VAL A 227 -4.48 2.89 -21.19
CA VAL A 227 -4.97 1.75 -21.98
C VAL A 227 -4.05 0.57 -21.74
N ASP A 228 -4.63 -0.61 -21.55
CA ASP A 228 -3.89 -1.86 -21.40
C ASP A 228 -4.68 -3.04 -21.98
N ASN A 229 -4.02 -4.19 -22.12
CA ASN A 229 -4.64 -5.46 -22.51
C ASN A 229 -4.71 -6.45 -21.33
N TYR A 230 -4.86 -5.97 -20.10
CA TYR A 230 -4.86 -6.77 -18.86
C TYR A 230 -6.25 -7.32 -18.51
N GLY A 231 -7.28 -7.06 -19.33
CA GLY A 231 -8.63 -7.59 -19.15
C GLY A 231 -8.72 -9.09 -19.47
N SER A 232 -9.82 -9.71 -19.04
CA SER A 232 -10.14 -11.09 -19.43
C SER A 232 -10.58 -11.16 -20.89
N HIS A 233 -10.20 -12.24 -21.59
CA HIS A 233 -10.72 -12.49 -22.93
C HIS A 233 -12.26 -12.59 -22.95
N ALA A 234 -12.85 -13.12 -21.89
CA ALA A 234 -14.29 -13.31 -21.79
C ALA A 234 -15.09 -12.00 -21.70
N THR A 235 -14.51 -10.92 -21.13
CA THR A 235 -15.19 -9.63 -20.94
C THR A 235 -14.48 -8.46 -21.63
N GLY A 236 -13.46 -8.74 -22.44
CA GLY A 236 -12.72 -7.75 -23.22
C GLY A 236 -11.30 -7.52 -22.67
N PRO A 237 -10.29 -7.99 -23.43
CA PRO A 237 -8.89 -7.89 -23.01
C PRO A 237 -8.39 -6.44 -22.95
N VAL A 238 -8.84 -5.58 -23.84
CA VAL A 238 -8.41 -4.17 -23.88
C VAL A 238 -9.27 -3.35 -22.92
N ARG A 239 -8.60 -2.65 -22.00
CA ARG A 239 -9.23 -1.79 -21.01
C ARG A 239 -8.77 -0.35 -21.16
N TYR A 240 -9.71 0.57 -21.06
CA TYR A 240 -9.50 2.00 -20.98
C TYR A 240 -9.80 2.45 -19.55
N GLN A 241 -8.90 3.19 -18.96
CA GLN A 241 -9.05 3.65 -17.57
C GLN A 241 -8.82 5.15 -17.49
N ALA A 242 -9.62 5.83 -16.67
CA ALA A 242 -9.45 7.22 -16.30
C ALA A 242 -9.56 7.35 -14.78
N ASN A 243 -8.59 7.99 -14.16
CA ASN A 243 -8.55 8.24 -12.74
C ASN A 243 -8.31 9.73 -12.50
N ALA A 244 -9.03 10.35 -11.57
CA ALA A 244 -8.84 11.72 -11.17
C ALA A 244 -8.91 11.83 -9.65
N SER A 245 -8.00 12.60 -9.06
CA SER A 245 -7.96 12.91 -7.64
C SER A 245 -8.05 14.41 -7.45
N PHE A 246 -9.05 14.87 -6.73
CA PHE A 246 -9.20 16.28 -6.35
C PHE A 246 -8.61 16.46 -4.95
N LEU A 247 -7.60 17.31 -4.86
CA LEU A 247 -6.79 17.48 -3.67
C LEU A 247 -7.31 18.66 -2.86
N SER A 248 -7.77 18.40 -1.64
CA SER A 248 -8.31 19.36 -0.67
C SER A 248 -9.41 20.28 -1.24
N PRO A 249 -10.47 19.75 -1.87
CA PRO A 249 -11.56 20.56 -2.39
C PRO A 249 -12.29 21.38 -1.30
N LEU A 250 -12.31 20.89 -0.05
CA LEU A 250 -12.90 21.60 1.10
C LEU A 250 -11.89 22.44 1.89
N GLY A 251 -10.60 22.41 1.52
CA GLY A 251 -9.55 23.17 2.21
C GLY A 251 -9.07 22.57 3.54
N ILE A 252 -9.37 21.32 3.81
CA ILE A 252 -9.09 20.65 5.11
C ILE A 252 -8.15 19.45 5.01
N GLY A 253 -7.46 19.26 3.89
CA GLY A 253 -6.64 18.09 3.63
C GLY A 253 -7.45 16.86 3.24
N ASP A 254 -8.64 17.07 2.70
CA ASP A 254 -9.55 16.06 2.17
C ASP A 254 -9.17 15.67 0.73
N ARG A 255 -9.71 14.56 0.26
CA ARG A 255 -9.47 14.06 -1.11
C ARG A 255 -10.73 13.39 -1.64
N ILE A 256 -11.04 13.68 -2.90
CA ILE A 256 -12.05 12.97 -3.68
C ILE A 256 -11.33 12.25 -4.81
N ASP A 257 -11.57 10.94 -4.94
CA ASP A 257 -11.04 10.13 -6.04
C ASP A 257 -12.18 9.62 -6.90
N LEU A 258 -12.04 9.75 -8.21
CA LEU A 258 -12.91 9.19 -9.22
C LEU A 258 -12.11 8.21 -10.07
N GLY A 259 -12.60 6.99 -10.24
CA GLY A 259 -12.02 5.96 -11.10
C GLY A 259 -13.06 5.43 -12.08
N LEU A 260 -12.70 5.32 -13.34
CA LEU A 260 -13.52 4.74 -14.40
C LEU A 260 -12.70 3.68 -15.14
N LEU A 261 -13.35 2.57 -15.49
CA LEU A 261 -12.77 1.55 -16.36
C LEU A 261 -13.84 1.09 -17.35
N HIS A 262 -13.45 1.00 -18.61
CA HIS A 262 -14.27 0.48 -19.69
C HIS A 262 -13.51 -0.58 -20.49
N SER A 263 -14.18 -1.68 -20.80
CA SER A 263 -13.75 -2.63 -21.83
C SER A 263 -14.97 -3.01 -22.69
N LYS A 264 -14.80 -3.88 -23.67
CA LYS A 264 -15.91 -4.29 -24.55
C LYS A 264 -17.10 -4.91 -23.78
N GLY A 265 -16.83 -5.61 -22.68
CA GLY A 265 -17.83 -6.27 -21.86
C GLY A 265 -17.72 -5.92 -20.38
N THR A 266 -17.12 -4.79 -19.99
CA THR A 266 -17.05 -4.38 -18.58
C THR A 266 -17.08 -2.87 -18.47
N ASP A 267 -17.97 -2.35 -17.62
CA ASP A 267 -18.02 -0.97 -17.18
C ASP A 267 -17.88 -0.93 -15.66
N TYR A 268 -16.96 -0.11 -15.16
CA TYR A 268 -16.73 0.07 -13.73
C TYR A 268 -16.53 1.54 -13.39
N ALA A 269 -17.16 1.97 -12.31
CA ALA A 269 -16.98 3.29 -11.73
C ALA A 269 -16.74 3.19 -10.23
N ARG A 270 -15.85 4.05 -9.69
CA ARG A 270 -15.58 4.18 -8.26
C ARG A 270 -15.51 5.64 -7.88
N LEU A 271 -16.10 5.98 -6.74
CA LEU A 271 -16.01 7.27 -6.09
C LEU A 271 -15.53 7.06 -4.65
N SER A 272 -14.54 7.83 -4.22
CA SER A 272 -14.04 7.81 -2.85
C SER A 272 -13.95 9.21 -2.30
N PHE A 273 -14.24 9.37 -1.02
CA PHE A 273 -14.01 10.58 -0.27
C PHE A 273 -13.29 10.23 1.02
N ASN A 274 -12.19 10.91 1.32
CA ASN A 274 -11.51 10.77 2.60
C ASN A 274 -11.04 12.11 3.15
N ARG A 275 -10.94 12.21 4.47
CA ARG A 275 -10.49 13.41 5.17
C ARG A 275 -9.76 13.08 6.48
N PRO A 276 -8.89 13.98 6.96
CA PRO A 276 -8.33 13.88 8.31
C PRO A 276 -9.43 14.09 9.36
N ILE A 277 -9.31 13.37 10.49
CA ILE A 277 -10.15 13.51 11.68
C ILE A 277 -9.26 13.88 12.85
N GLY A 278 -9.44 15.09 13.39
CA GLY A 278 -8.52 15.65 14.37
C GLY A 278 -7.14 15.93 13.77
N TYR A 279 -6.09 15.95 14.59
CA TYR A 279 -4.75 16.36 14.24
C TYR A 279 -3.67 15.30 14.54
N SER A 280 -4.08 14.09 14.90
CA SER A 280 -3.18 12.97 15.22
C SER A 280 -2.74 12.15 13.99
N GLY A 281 -3.32 12.45 12.82
CA GLY A 281 -3.09 11.73 11.57
C GLY A 281 -4.16 10.68 11.22
N LEU A 282 -5.21 10.50 12.05
CA LEU A 282 -6.35 9.65 11.70
C LEU A 282 -7.03 10.20 10.44
N ARG A 283 -7.28 9.34 9.47
CA ARG A 283 -8.08 9.63 8.27
C ARG A 283 -9.26 8.67 8.21
N MET A 284 -10.42 9.17 7.82
CA MET A 284 -11.59 8.35 7.56
C MET A 284 -12.12 8.61 6.16
N GLY A 285 -12.70 7.58 5.55
CA GLY A 285 -13.20 7.66 4.18
C GLY A 285 -14.45 6.81 3.96
N ILE A 286 -15.11 7.10 2.85
CA ILE A 286 -16.22 6.33 2.28
C ILE A 286 -15.86 6.07 0.82
N ASN A 287 -16.03 4.83 0.37
CA ASN A 287 -15.85 4.40 -0.99
C ASN A 287 -17.15 3.76 -1.48
N ALA A 288 -17.53 4.07 -2.72
CA ALA A 288 -18.62 3.40 -3.42
C ALA A 288 -18.13 3.01 -4.81
N SER A 289 -18.52 1.81 -5.28
CA SER A 289 -18.24 1.39 -6.65
C SER A 289 -19.42 0.63 -7.25
N ALA A 290 -19.49 0.66 -8.58
CA ALA A 290 -20.45 -0.09 -9.36
C ALA A 290 -19.75 -0.72 -10.57
N LEU A 291 -20.05 -1.98 -10.82
CA LEU A 291 -19.58 -2.78 -11.94
C LEU A 291 -20.78 -3.32 -12.71
N LYS A 292 -20.71 -3.26 -14.03
CA LYS A 292 -21.53 -4.06 -14.93
C LYS A 292 -20.60 -4.88 -15.83
N TYR A 293 -20.94 -6.16 -16.07
CA TYR A 293 -20.25 -6.97 -17.05
C TYR A 293 -21.20 -7.76 -17.94
N ASP A 294 -20.73 -8.03 -19.15
CA ASP A 294 -21.33 -8.89 -20.14
C ASP A 294 -20.25 -9.84 -20.69
N VAL A 295 -20.51 -11.15 -20.76
CA VAL A 295 -19.60 -12.11 -21.37
C VAL A 295 -19.74 -12.03 -22.89
N ILE A 296 -18.61 -11.73 -23.57
CA ILE A 296 -18.55 -11.50 -25.01
C ILE A 296 -17.77 -12.57 -25.77
N ALA A 297 -17.13 -13.49 -25.07
CA ALA A 297 -16.35 -14.58 -25.65
C ALA A 297 -16.22 -15.76 -24.68
N GLY A 298 -15.84 -16.92 -25.18
CA GLY A 298 -15.63 -18.14 -24.41
C GLY A 298 -16.79 -19.13 -24.49
N ALA A 299 -16.65 -20.27 -23.79
CA ALA A 299 -17.60 -21.39 -23.86
C ALA A 299 -19.00 -21.03 -23.32
N ALA A 300 -19.08 -20.10 -22.38
CA ALA A 300 -20.33 -19.68 -21.77
C ALA A 300 -21.15 -18.67 -22.61
N LEU A 301 -20.64 -18.19 -23.75
CA LEU A 301 -21.27 -17.13 -24.55
C LEU A 301 -22.72 -17.44 -24.94
N SER A 302 -23.05 -18.72 -25.19
CA SER A 302 -24.41 -19.13 -25.58
C SER A 302 -25.45 -18.93 -24.47
N LEU A 303 -25.02 -18.75 -23.21
CA LEU A 303 -25.86 -18.48 -22.06
C LEU A 303 -26.07 -16.97 -21.83
N ASN A 304 -25.39 -16.10 -22.60
CA ASN A 304 -25.39 -14.65 -22.43
C ASN A 304 -25.25 -14.23 -20.95
N PRO A 305 -24.17 -14.64 -20.25
CA PRO A 305 -24.00 -14.28 -18.86
C PRO A 305 -23.72 -12.77 -18.74
N GLU A 306 -24.45 -12.13 -17.85
CA GLU A 306 -24.29 -10.72 -17.50
C GLU A 306 -24.43 -10.54 -16.00
N GLY A 307 -23.96 -9.45 -15.46
CA GLY A 307 -24.18 -9.16 -14.04
C GLY A 307 -23.71 -7.79 -13.60
N THR A 308 -24.02 -7.51 -12.34
CA THR A 308 -23.65 -6.27 -11.66
C THR A 308 -23.03 -6.58 -10.31
N ALA A 309 -22.12 -5.72 -9.86
CA ALA A 309 -21.64 -5.68 -8.49
C ALA A 309 -21.61 -4.24 -8.00
N GLU A 310 -22.08 -4.04 -6.77
CA GLU A 310 -22.07 -2.75 -6.08
C GLU A 310 -21.32 -2.90 -4.77
N THR A 311 -20.49 -1.92 -4.41
CA THR A 311 -19.74 -1.92 -3.15
C THR A 311 -19.98 -0.62 -2.42
N LEU A 312 -20.20 -0.72 -1.11
CA LEU A 312 -20.12 0.41 -0.18
C LEU A 312 -19.14 0.06 0.93
N GLN A 313 -18.15 0.93 1.15
CA GLN A 313 -17.11 0.71 2.15
C GLN A 313 -16.92 1.98 2.99
N MET A 314 -16.75 1.81 4.29
CA MET A 314 -16.28 2.83 5.23
C MET A 314 -14.91 2.41 5.74
N GLU A 315 -13.94 3.32 5.69
CA GLU A 315 -12.57 3.00 6.06
C GLU A 315 -11.98 3.99 7.06
N GLY A 316 -11.01 3.51 7.84
CA GLY A 316 -10.17 4.32 8.72
C GLY A 316 -8.72 3.93 8.58
N ASN A 317 -7.82 4.91 8.60
CA ASN A 317 -6.37 4.70 8.59
C ASN A 317 -5.71 5.59 9.63
N TYR A 318 -4.79 5.01 10.42
CA TYR A 318 -4.05 5.72 11.47
C TYR A 318 -2.56 5.40 11.41
N PRO A 319 -1.68 6.39 11.18
CA PRO A 319 -0.22 6.22 11.25
C PRO A 319 0.23 6.12 12.71
N VAL A 320 0.43 4.90 13.20
CA VAL A 320 0.88 4.63 14.59
C VAL A 320 2.29 5.18 14.79
N TYR A 321 3.18 4.88 13.83
CA TYR A 321 4.53 5.42 13.82
C TYR A 321 4.82 6.01 12.43
N ARG A 322 5.39 7.21 12.41
CA ARG A 322 5.72 7.91 11.18
C ARG A 322 7.07 8.58 11.32
N SER A 323 8.04 8.14 10.52
CA SER A 323 9.36 8.73 10.41
C SER A 323 9.85 8.69 8.96
N ARG A 324 11.00 9.28 8.69
CA ARG A 324 11.60 9.28 7.34
C ARG A 324 12.09 7.90 6.90
N ALA A 325 12.44 7.04 7.84
CA ALA A 325 13.01 5.72 7.57
C ALA A 325 12.01 4.57 7.81
N PHE A 326 11.06 4.77 8.71
CA PHE A 326 10.14 3.71 9.11
C PHE A 326 8.72 4.25 9.35
N ASP A 327 7.74 3.58 8.76
CA ASP A 327 6.32 3.90 8.89
C ASP A 327 5.55 2.65 9.30
N LEU A 328 4.65 2.79 10.26
CA LEU A 328 3.70 1.77 10.66
C LEU A 328 2.31 2.37 10.71
N SER A 329 1.36 1.81 9.97
CA SER A 329 -0.03 2.25 9.94
C SER A 329 -0.98 1.11 10.26
N LEU A 330 -2.06 1.42 10.95
CA LEU A 330 -3.22 0.55 11.12
C LEU A 330 -4.34 1.02 10.20
N ALA A 331 -5.02 0.08 9.57
CA ALA A 331 -6.18 0.35 8.75
C ALA A 331 -7.32 -0.59 9.14
N SER A 332 -8.55 -0.15 8.94
CA SER A 332 -9.73 -0.97 9.16
C SER A 332 -10.82 -0.50 8.23
N PHE A 333 -11.67 -1.43 7.77
CA PHE A 333 -12.86 -1.06 7.01
C PHE A 333 -14.03 -1.99 7.29
N LEU A 334 -15.23 -1.45 7.04
CA LEU A 334 -16.49 -2.16 6.94
C LEU A 334 -16.94 -2.07 5.49
N GLU A 335 -17.31 -3.19 4.90
CA GLU A 335 -17.67 -3.27 3.49
C GLU A 335 -18.91 -4.14 3.32
N ARG A 336 -19.83 -3.71 2.45
CA ARG A 336 -20.90 -4.51 1.91
C ARG A 336 -20.80 -4.54 0.40
N LYS A 337 -20.80 -5.75 -0.17
CA LYS A 337 -20.86 -6.00 -1.60
C LYS A 337 -22.18 -6.69 -1.95
N HIS A 338 -22.82 -6.21 -3.00
CA HIS A 338 -24.01 -6.81 -3.57
C HIS A 338 -23.70 -7.32 -4.97
N PHE A 339 -24.02 -8.56 -5.25
CA PHE A 339 -23.77 -9.23 -6.53
C PHE A 339 -25.08 -9.73 -7.12
N ARG A 340 -25.27 -9.50 -8.41
CA ARG A 340 -26.38 -10.03 -9.17
C ARG A 340 -25.90 -10.54 -10.51
N ASN A 341 -26.07 -11.84 -10.75
CA ASN A 341 -25.70 -12.50 -12.01
C ASN A 341 -26.94 -13.04 -12.69
N LYS A 342 -26.95 -13.01 -14.02
CA LYS A 342 -28.00 -13.52 -14.87
C LYS A 342 -27.41 -14.38 -15.98
N ALA A 343 -28.17 -15.36 -16.45
CA ALA A 343 -27.94 -16.10 -17.67
C ALA A 343 -29.27 -16.26 -18.42
N GLN A 344 -29.29 -16.02 -19.74
CA GLN A 344 -30.51 -16.06 -20.57
C GLN A 344 -31.66 -15.23 -19.97
N GLU A 345 -31.35 -14.03 -19.47
CA GLU A 345 -32.22 -13.08 -18.78
C GLU A 345 -32.76 -13.55 -17.40
N ALA A 346 -32.55 -14.82 -17.03
CA ALA A 346 -32.91 -15.34 -15.72
C ALA A 346 -31.87 -14.98 -14.65
N VAL A 347 -32.34 -14.68 -13.43
CA VAL A 347 -31.45 -14.44 -12.29
C VAL A 347 -30.84 -15.78 -11.87
N GLU A 348 -29.52 -15.89 -11.99
CA GLU A 348 -28.72 -17.02 -11.53
C GLU A 348 -28.34 -16.87 -10.05
N SER A 349 -27.97 -15.63 -9.65
CA SER A 349 -27.63 -15.33 -8.26
C SER A 349 -27.94 -13.87 -7.90
N ASN A 350 -28.32 -13.64 -6.65
CA ASN A 350 -28.50 -12.34 -6.04
C ASN A 350 -28.11 -12.45 -4.57
N TYR A 351 -26.99 -11.85 -4.17
CA TYR A 351 -26.42 -12.12 -2.84
C TYR A 351 -25.54 -10.98 -2.32
N PHE A 352 -25.29 -11.01 -1.02
CA PHE A 352 -24.45 -10.03 -0.33
C PHE A 352 -23.26 -10.69 0.35
N ILE A 353 -22.17 -9.93 0.41
CA ILE A 353 -21.03 -10.24 1.26
C ILE A 353 -20.75 -9.04 2.14
N ASP A 354 -20.82 -9.25 3.44
CA ASP A 354 -20.41 -8.29 4.46
C ASP A 354 -19.01 -8.63 4.97
N LEU A 355 -18.16 -7.61 5.12
CA LEU A 355 -16.77 -7.78 5.52
C LEU A 355 -16.37 -6.73 6.54
N PHE A 356 -15.73 -7.16 7.62
CA PHE A 356 -14.92 -6.33 8.50
C PHE A 356 -13.45 -6.69 8.32
N ASN A 357 -12.62 -5.68 8.06
CA ASN A 357 -11.18 -5.83 7.94
C ASN A 357 -10.46 -5.08 9.06
N MET A 358 -9.38 -5.67 9.53
CA MET A 358 -8.36 -5.00 10.32
C MET A 358 -7.00 -5.37 9.76
N GLY A 359 -6.19 -4.36 9.45
CA GLY A 359 -4.88 -4.53 8.84
C GLY A 359 -3.81 -3.63 9.43
N SER A 360 -2.59 -4.02 9.19
CA SER A 360 -1.40 -3.24 9.49
C SER A 360 -0.48 -3.21 8.28
N SER A 361 0.16 -2.09 8.04
CA SER A 361 1.17 -1.95 7.00
C SER A 361 2.40 -1.24 7.52
N LEU A 362 3.57 -1.71 7.11
CA LEU A 362 4.84 -1.09 7.42
C LEU A 362 5.61 -0.77 6.13
N ASN A 363 6.39 0.32 6.17
CA ASN A 363 7.42 0.62 5.18
C ASN A 363 8.71 0.92 5.92
N HIS A 364 9.80 0.33 5.45
CA HIS A 364 11.11 0.51 6.05
C HIS A 364 12.16 0.73 4.96
N LYS A 365 12.87 1.86 5.05
CA LYS A 365 14.09 2.11 4.27
C LYS A 365 15.25 1.51 5.03
N ASN A 366 15.86 0.47 4.47
CA ASN A 366 16.98 -0.22 5.10
C ASN A 366 18.30 0.13 4.40
N THR A 367 19.38 0.09 5.18
CA THR A 367 20.75 0.28 4.72
C THR A 367 21.69 -0.80 5.26
N LEU A 368 21.12 -1.92 5.79
CA LEU A 368 21.87 -2.94 6.54
C LEU A 368 22.94 -3.63 5.69
N PHE A 369 22.67 -3.90 4.40
CA PHE A 369 23.64 -4.50 3.48
C PHE A 369 23.86 -3.59 2.28
N LEU A 370 22.79 -3.06 1.71
CA LEU A 370 22.74 -2.15 0.58
C LEU A 370 21.53 -1.25 0.80
N ALA A 371 21.49 -0.10 0.13
CA ALA A 371 20.30 0.76 0.14
C ALA A 371 19.10 -0.01 -0.41
N GLY A 372 18.00 0.00 0.32
CA GLY A 372 16.82 -0.75 -0.07
C GLY A 372 15.57 -0.27 0.63
N GLU A 373 14.46 -0.89 0.27
CA GLU A 373 13.16 -0.57 0.82
C GLU A 373 12.31 -1.82 0.94
N THR A 374 11.71 -2.01 2.12
CA THR A 374 10.79 -3.11 2.40
C THR A 374 9.44 -2.56 2.77
N SER A 375 8.39 -3.02 2.09
CA SER A 375 7.00 -2.82 2.52
C SER A 375 6.38 -4.18 2.87
N ALA A 376 5.64 -4.22 3.96
CA ALA A 376 4.87 -5.40 4.33
C ALA A 376 3.47 -5.00 4.81
N SER A 377 2.51 -5.90 4.63
CA SER A 377 1.16 -5.76 5.15
C SER A 377 0.65 -7.10 5.66
N ILE A 378 -0.24 -7.02 6.63
CA ILE A 378 -1.02 -8.13 7.14
C ILE A 378 -2.45 -7.63 7.36
N ASP A 379 -3.43 -8.40 6.90
CA ASP A 379 -4.84 -8.08 6.97
C ASP A 379 -5.62 -9.30 7.46
N VAL A 380 -6.51 -9.09 8.41
CA VAL A 380 -7.48 -10.08 8.89
C VAL A 380 -8.86 -9.62 8.46
N ASP A 381 -9.57 -10.48 7.76
CA ASP A 381 -10.94 -10.25 7.30
C ASP A 381 -11.88 -11.21 8.04
N LEU A 382 -12.96 -10.66 8.58
CA LEU A 382 -14.10 -11.39 9.13
C LEU A 382 -15.28 -11.14 8.21
N GLY A 383 -15.73 -12.18 7.49
CA GLY A 383 -16.73 -12.05 6.45
C GLY A 383 -17.98 -12.90 6.70
N TYR A 384 -19.05 -12.53 6.02
CA TYR A 384 -20.30 -13.28 5.97
C TYR A 384 -20.88 -13.24 4.55
N ALA A 385 -21.02 -14.41 3.93
CA ALA A 385 -21.66 -14.59 2.63
C ALA A 385 -23.12 -15.00 2.82
N ASN A 386 -24.04 -14.16 2.35
CA ASN A 386 -25.50 -14.38 2.42
C ASN A 386 -26.06 -14.54 1.02
N TYR A 387 -26.57 -15.72 0.71
CA TYR A 387 -27.17 -16.09 -0.58
C TYR A 387 -28.70 -16.19 -0.55
N ASP A 388 -29.38 -15.77 0.54
CA ASP A 388 -30.82 -15.99 0.77
C ASP A 388 -31.72 -15.35 -0.30
N ASP A 389 -31.27 -14.29 -0.97
CA ASP A 389 -31.98 -13.62 -2.05
C ASP A 389 -31.78 -14.28 -3.44
N SER A 390 -30.94 -15.32 -3.51
CA SER A 390 -30.70 -16.07 -4.74
C SER A 390 -31.73 -17.15 -4.98
N PRO A 391 -31.86 -17.66 -6.22
CA PRO A 391 -32.70 -18.84 -6.50
C PRO A 391 -32.30 -20.04 -5.64
N LEU A 392 -33.25 -20.88 -5.24
CA LEU A 392 -33.04 -22.02 -4.34
C LEU A 392 -31.99 -23.00 -4.85
N THR A 393 -31.87 -23.18 -6.16
CA THR A 393 -30.85 -24.02 -6.78
C THR A 393 -29.44 -23.49 -6.54
N PHE A 394 -29.26 -22.17 -6.60
CA PHE A 394 -27.98 -21.53 -6.31
C PHE A 394 -27.64 -21.61 -4.81
N GLN A 395 -28.61 -21.32 -3.93
CA GLN A 395 -28.45 -21.46 -2.48
C GLN A 395 -28.02 -22.89 -2.11
N ALA A 396 -28.72 -23.91 -2.65
CA ALA A 396 -28.37 -25.31 -2.42
C ALA A 396 -26.90 -25.60 -2.83
N SER A 397 -26.47 -25.13 -4.01
CA SER A 397 -25.09 -25.33 -4.48
C SER A 397 -24.05 -24.69 -3.56
N LYS A 398 -24.36 -23.55 -2.95
CA LYS A 398 -23.44 -22.85 -2.02
C LYS A 398 -23.37 -23.54 -0.65
N ILE A 399 -24.48 -24.12 -0.19
CA ILE A 399 -24.51 -24.98 1.01
C ILE A 399 -23.72 -26.26 0.75
N GLU A 400 -23.90 -26.89 -0.40
CA GLU A 400 -23.16 -28.09 -0.81
C GLU A 400 -21.66 -27.87 -0.89
N GLN A 401 -21.24 -26.71 -1.42
CA GLN A 401 -19.83 -26.31 -1.52
C GLN A 401 -19.27 -25.71 -0.22
N ALA A 402 -20.07 -25.56 0.84
CA ALA A 402 -19.70 -24.94 2.10
C ALA A 402 -19.13 -23.52 1.95
N THR A 403 -19.73 -22.71 1.06
CA THR A 403 -19.32 -21.31 0.82
C THR A 403 -20.25 -20.29 1.46
N GLN A 404 -21.42 -20.73 1.97
CA GLN A 404 -22.38 -19.87 2.67
C GLN A 404 -21.98 -19.66 4.13
N GLY A 405 -22.22 -18.47 4.65
CA GLY A 405 -22.07 -18.13 6.05
C GLY A 405 -20.77 -17.40 6.38
N ARG A 406 -20.27 -17.62 7.58
CA ARG A 406 -19.06 -16.93 8.08
C ARG A 406 -17.79 -17.53 7.49
N PHE A 407 -16.84 -16.65 7.23
CA PHE A 407 -15.46 -17.02 6.88
C PHE A 407 -14.46 -16.06 7.53
N ASN A 408 -13.29 -16.55 7.84
CA ASN A 408 -12.15 -15.76 8.27
C ASN A 408 -11.03 -15.90 7.24
N ARG A 409 -10.35 -14.81 6.97
CA ARG A 409 -9.28 -14.77 5.97
C ARG A 409 -8.11 -13.96 6.48
N LEU A 410 -6.91 -14.50 6.36
CA LEU A 410 -5.65 -13.82 6.60
C LEU A 410 -4.98 -13.54 5.25
N ARG A 411 -4.65 -12.30 5.00
CA ARG A 411 -3.87 -11.89 3.82
C ARG A 411 -2.57 -11.23 4.25
N TRP A 412 -1.54 -11.42 3.46
CA TRP A 412 -0.26 -10.73 3.66
C TRP A 412 0.36 -10.31 2.34
N GLY A 413 1.23 -9.31 2.41
CA GLY A 413 2.04 -8.86 1.30
C GLY A 413 3.41 -8.40 1.80
N ILE A 414 4.47 -8.81 1.11
CA ILE A 414 5.84 -8.36 1.35
C ILE A 414 6.45 -7.98 0.01
N ASN A 415 6.99 -6.77 -0.07
CA ASN A 415 7.78 -6.31 -1.20
C ASN A 415 9.12 -5.81 -0.67
N ASN A 416 10.21 -6.31 -1.22
CA ASN A 416 11.55 -5.84 -0.92
C ASN A 416 12.22 -5.37 -2.21
N THR A 417 12.67 -4.13 -2.23
CA THR A 417 13.50 -3.57 -3.30
C THR A 417 14.90 -3.39 -2.75
N GLN A 418 15.91 -3.93 -3.46
CA GLN A 418 17.30 -3.82 -3.10
C GLN A 418 18.09 -3.20 -4.25
N PHE A 419 18.82 -2.11 -3.99
CA PHE A 419 19.66 -1.42 -4.97
C PHE A 419 21.08 -1.96 -4.89
N PHE A 420 21.57 -2.61 -5.95
CA PHE A 420 22.95 -3.11 -6.04
C PHE A 420 23.91 -2.05 -6.55
N THR A 421 23.43 -1.24 -7.49
CA THR A 421 24.13 -0.09 -8.06
C THR A 421 23.08 1.00 -8.37
N ASP A 422 23.51 2.15 -8.84
CA ASP A 422 22.62 3.23 -9.27
C ASP A 422 21.66 2.82 -10.41
N THR A 423 21.99 1.74 -11.14
CA THR A 423 21.23 1.30 -12.32
C THR A 423 20.73 -0.14 -12.23
N ILE A 424 21.10 -0.90 -11.21
CA ILE A 424 20.67 -2.30 -11.03
C ILE A 424 19.99 -2.44 -9.68
N SER A 425 18.78 -2.96 -9.70
CA SER A 425 18.03 -3.30 -8.48
C SER A 425 17.27 -4.62 -8.65
N SER A 426 16.97 -5.27 -7.54
CA SER A 426 16.04 -6.39 -7.50
C SER A 426 14.76 -6.03 -6.75
N VAL A 427 13.66 -6.68 -7.14
CA VAL A 427 12.39 -6.60 -6.42
C VAL A 427 11.90 -8.01 -6.15
N LEU A 428 11.71 -8.34 -4.88
CA LEU A 428 11.10 -9.58 -4.42
C LEU A 428 9.71 -9.28 -3.90
N LYS A 429 8.70 -10.00 -4.38
CA LYS A 429 7.30 -9.87 -3.96
C LYS A 429 6.80 -11.21 -3.46
N PHE A 430 6.17 -11.22 -2.30
CA PHE A 430 5.52 -12.39 -1.74
C PHE A 430 4.17 -12.00 -1.15
N ASN A 431 3.09 -12.46 -1.76
CA ASN A 431 1.72 -12.18 -1.33
C ASN A 431 0.99 -13.49 -1.13
N GLY A 432 0.07 -13.53 -0.18
CA GLY A 432 -0.70 -14.74 0.04
C GLY A 432 -1.98 -14.51 0.82
N GLN A 433 -2.75 -15.60 0.89
CA GLN A 433 -4.04 -15.67 1.56
C GLN A 433 -4.20 -17.06 2.17
N LEU A 434 -4.69 -17.09 3.40
CA LEU A 434 -5.23 -18.29 4.08
C LEU A 434 -6.69 -18.04 4.42
N SER A 435 -7.48 -19.09 4.43
CA SER A 435 -8.88 -19.05 4.87
C SER A 435 -9.21 -20.27 5.73
N ASP A 436 -10.16 -20.13 6.66
CA ASP A 436 -10.67 -21.24 7.44
C ASP A 436 -11.82 -21.99 6.75
N SER A 437 -12.30 -21.49 5.61
CA SER A 437 -13.47 -22.01 4.91
C SER A 437 -13.37 -21.80 3.39
N ASN A 438 -14.25 -22.47 2.66
CA ASN A 438 -14.39 -22.26 1.23
C ASN A 438 -14.92 -20.84 0.96
N LEU A 439 -14.33 -20.16 -0.01
CA LEU A 439 -14.66 -18.78 -0.31
C LEU A 439 -15.48 -18.62 -1.59
N ASP A 440 -16.34 -17.61 -1.59
CA ASP A 440 -16.95 -17.09 -2.79
C ASP A 440 -15.91 -16.58 -3.80
N SER A 441 -16.24 -16.55 -5.10
CA SER A 441 -15.36 -16.07 -6.17
C SER A 441 -14.79 -14.68 -5.90
N SER A 442 -15.61 -13.77 -5.37
CA SER A 442 -15.21 -12.40 -5.02
C SER A 442 -14.16 -12.31 -3.92
N GLN A 443 -13.94 -13.39 -3.16
CA GLN A 443 -13.03 -13.45 -2.02
C GLN A 443 -11.82 -14.38 -2.26
N LYS A 444 -11.78 -15.13 -3.37
CA LYS A 444 -10.68 -16.03 -3.71
C LYS A 444 -9.39 -15.30 -4.05
N PHE A 445 -8.28 -16.01 -3.88
CA PHE A 445 -6.96 -15.61 -4.32
C PHE A 445 -6.74 -16.07 -5.76
N TYR A 446 -6.37 -15.15 -6.66
CA TYR A 446 -6.15 -15.41 -8.08
C TYR A 446 -4.67 -15.38 -8.42
N LEU A 447 -4.21 -16.29 -9.30
CA LEU A 447 -2.80 -16.44 -9.66
C LEU A 447 -2.44 -15.72 -10.96
N GLY A 448 -3.20 -15.93 -12.04
CA GLY A 448 -2.85 -15.47 -13.39
C GLY A 448 -3.03 -13.97 -13.60
N GLY A 449 -2.51 -13.49 -14.74
CA GLY A 449 -2.63 -12.10 -15.19
C GLY A 449 -1.35 -11.29 -15.13
N ALA A 450 -1.37 -10.11 -15.71
CA ALA A 450 -0.23 -9.18 -15.77
C ALA A 450 0.32 -8.77 -14.39
N ASN A 451 -0.49 -8.86 -13.32
CA ASN A 451 -0.11 -8.57 -11.94
C ASN A 451 0.08 -9.85 -11.09
N GLY A 452 0.00 -11.02 -11.69
CA GLY A 452 0.15 -12.32 -11.07
C GLY A 452 1.28 -13.14 -11.70
N VAL A 453 1.03 -14.42 -11.99
CA VAL A 453 1.90 -15.24 -12.84
C VAL A 453 1.65 -14.82 -14.29
N ARG A 454 2.53 -13.94 -14.79
CA ARG A 454 2.35 -13.20 -16.07
C ARG A 454 2.25 -14.09 -17.30
N ALA A 455 2.61 -15.36 -17.17
CA ALA A 455 2.55 -16.35 -18.24
C ALA A 455 1.18 -17.04 -18.39
N TYR A 456 0.16 -16.58 -17.68
CA TYR A 456 -1.21 -17.09 -17.73
C TYR A 456 -2.21 -15.93 -17.85
N PRO A 457 -3.41 -16.20 -18.43
CA PRO A 457 -4.40 -15.15 -18.59
C PRO A 457 -4.89 -14.59 -17.26
N THR A 458 -5.52 -13.44 -17.31
CA THR A 458 -6.14 -12.82 -16.15
C THR A 458 -7.20 -13.75 -15.58
N SER A 459 -7.21 -13.90 -14.26
CA SER A 459 -8.06 -14.82 -13.46
C SER A 459 -7.78 -16.31 -13.63
N GLU A 460 -6.76 -16.71 -14.34
CA GLU A 460 -6.40 -18.13 -14.36
C GLU A 460 -5.95 -18.59 -12.98
N GLY A 461 -6.52 -19.71 -12.53
CA GLY A 461 -6.18 -20.35 -11.27
C GLY A 461 -6.56 -19.50 -10.05
N SER A 462 -7.60 -19.93 -9.34
CA SER A 462 -8.06 -19.28 -8.11
C SER A 462 -8.22 -20.29 -6.98
N GLY A 463 -8.15 -19.80 -5.74
CA GLY A 463 -8.35 -20.64 -4.57
C GLY A 463 -8.78 -19.87 -3.32
N SER A 464 -9.38 -20.59 -2.38
CA SER A 464 -9.66 -20.06 -1.04
C SER A 464 -8.36 -19.75 -0.30
N GLU A 465 -7.30 -20.50 -0.59
CA GLU A 465 -5.93 -20.27 -0.15
C GLU A 465 -4.99 -20.13 -1.35
N GLY A 466 -3.91 -19.40 -1.17
CA GLY A 466 -2.86 -19.32 -2.16
C GLY A 466 -1.76 -18.34 -1.81
N TYR A 467 -0.69 -18.41 -2.57
CA TYR A 467 0.38 -17.43 -2.51
C TYR A 467 1.04 -17.23 -3.87
N LEU A 468 1.61 -16.06 -4.04
CA LEU A 468 2.32 -15.61 -5.22
C LEU A 468 3.70 -15.10 -4.82
N PHE A 469 4.72 -15.62 -5.47
CA PHE A 469 6.10 -15.14 -5.38
C PHE A 469 6.54 -14.61 -6.74
N SER A 470 7.18 -13.44 -6.76
CA SER A 470 7.82 -12.88 -7.96
C SER A 470 9.21 -12.36 -7.60
N ALA A 471 10.19 -12.75 -8.41
CA ALA A 471 11.55 -12.24 -8.35
C ALA A 471 11.85 -11.47 -9.64
N GLU A 472 12.28 -10.22 -9.51
CA GLU A 472 12.56 -9.33 -10.64
C GLU A 472 13.97 -8.76 -10.51
N LEU A 473 14.69 -8.68 -11.62
CA LEU A 473 15.95 -7.96 -11.75
C LEU A 473 15.75 -6.81 -12.75
N HIS A 474 15.92 -5.61 -12.29
CA HIS A 474 15.76 -4.38 -13.05
C HIS A 474 17.12 -3.83 -13.46
N LYS A 475 17.24 -3.38 -14.69
CA LYS A 475 18.39 -2.66 -15.21
C LYS A 475 17.92 -1.40 -15.91
N GLU A 476 18.32 -0.24 -15.41
CA GLU A 476 18.17 1.03 -16.10
C GLU A 476 19.15 1.06 -17.27
N LEU A 477 18.61 1.03 -18.50
CA LEU A 477 19.40 1.10 -19.74
C LEU A 477 19.75 2.55 -20.06
N THR A 478 18.82 3.45 -19.81
CA THR A 478 18.96 4.91 -19.90
C THR A 478 18.09 5.55 -18.82
N ALA A 479 18.15 6.87 -18.66
CA ALA A 479 17.28 7.61 -17.74
C ALA A 479 15.76 7.38 -17.99
N ASN A 480 15.38 6.92 -19.18
CA ASN A 480 14.00 6.73 -19.56
C ASN A 480 13.60 5.26 -19.76
N PHE A 481 14.56 4.36 -19.97
CA PHE A 481 14.29 2.96 -20.26
C PHE A 481 14.79 2.03 -19.17
N THR A 482 13.89 1.18 -18.66
CA THR A 482 14.21 0.10 -17.72
C THR A 482 13.86 -1.25 -18.33
N ALA A 483 14.83 -2.16 -18.40
CA ALA A 483 14.62 -3.56 -18.73
C ALA A 483 14.50 -4.38 -17.44
N THR A 484 13.58 -5.35 -17.43
CA THR A 484 13.37 -6.23 -16.28
C THR A 484 13.33 -7.68 -16.75
N GLY A 485 14.11 -8.54 -16.11
CA GLY A 485 13.94 -9.99 -16.19
C GLY A 485 13.19 -10.49 -14.95
N PHE A 486 12.30 -11.47 -15.10
CA PHE A 486 11.50 -11.93 -13.96
C PHE A 486 11.18 -13.42 -13.97
N TYR A 487 10.88 -13.94 -12.79
CA TYR A 487 10.34 -15.26 -12.55
C TYR A 487 9.13 -15.14 -11.61
N ASP A 488 8.01 -15.77 -11.98
CA ASP A 488 6.77 -15.81 -11.21
C ASP A 488 6.43 -17.25 -10.80
N TYR A 489 5.99 -17.42 -9.57
CA TYR A 489 5.48 -18.65 -9.01
C TYR A 489 4.20 -18.38 -8.24
N GLY A 490 3.15 -19.16 -8.51
CA GLY A 490 1.88 -19.12 -7.79
C GLY A 490 1.42 -20.50 -7.37
N PHE A 491 0.83 -20.58 -6.19
CA PHE A 491 0.14 -21.75 -5.65
C PHE A 491 -1.27 -21.38 -5.25
N ALA A 492 -2.25 -22.23 -5.55
CA ALA A 492 -3.62 -22.10 -5.06
C ALA A 492 -4.19 -23.45 -4.63
N ARG A 493 -5.07 -23.40 -3.63
CA ARG A 493 -5.97 -24.47 -3.20
C ARG A 493 -7.40 -23.97 -3.35
N GLN A 494 -8.17 -24.62 -4.24
CA GLN A 494 -9.51 -24.14 -4.63
C GLN A 494 -10.50 -24.17 -3.47
N TYR A 495 -10.55 -25.30 -2.75
CA TYR A 495 -11.42 -25.55 -1.63
C TYR A 495 -10.62 -26.02 -0.42
N ILE A 496 -10.89 -25.45 0.74
CA ILE A 496 -10.34 -25.91 2.04
C ILE A 496 -10.94 -27.27 2.38
N ASP A 497 -12.29 -27.35 2.32
CA ASP A 497 -13.02 -28.61 2.32
C ASP A 497 -13.46 -28.92 0.88
N ASN A 498 -12.83 -29.94 0.28
CA ASN A 498 -13.12 -30.36 -1.08
C ASN A 498 -14.30 -31.35 -1.17
N THR A 499 -14.98 -31.63 -0.06
CA THR A 499 -16.11 -32.54 -0.03
C THR A 499 -17.42 -31.80 -0.27
N ASN A 500 -18.20 -32.23 -1.26
CA ASN A 500 -19.55 -31.75 -1.47
C ASN A 500 -20.49 -32.33 -0.40
N ASN A 501 -21.12 -31.50 0.38
CA ASN A 501 -21.93 -31.89 1.54
C ASN A 501 -23.17 -32.73 1.18
N ALA A 502 -23.69 -32.66 -0.04
CA ALA A 502 -24.84 -33.43 -0.48
C ALA A 502 -24.45 -34.78 -1.07
N THR A 503 -23.38 -34.84 -1.83
CA THR A 503 -23.02 -36.03 -2.63
C THR A 503 -21.81 -36.79 -2.07
N GLY A 504 -21.00 -36.17 -1.23
CA GLY A 504 -19.72 -36.70 -0.77
C GLY A 504 -18.62 -36.72 -1.85
N ALA A 505 -18.93 -36.23 -3.06
CA ALA A 505 -17.96 -36.12 -4.15
C ALA A 505 -17.02 -34.92 -3.93
N GLU A 506 -15.96 -34.83 -4.73
CA GLU A 506 -15.08 -33.65 -4.70
C GLU A 506 -15.77 -32.43 -5.32
N ASN A 507 -15.62 -31.27 -4.71
CA ASN A 507 -16.07 -29.97 -5.23
C ASN A 507 -15.23 -29.52 -6.42
N ALA A 508 -13.92 -29.80 -6.41
CA ALA A 508 -13.02 -29.45 -7.51
C ALA A 508 -13.20 -30.39 -8.69
N THR A 509 -13.44 -29.85 -9.87
CA THR A 509 -13.55 -30.61 -11.13
C THR A 509 -12.20 -31.06 -11.68
N GLY A 510 -11.11 -30.52 -11.15
CA GLY A 510 -9.73 -30.83 -11.49
C GLY A 510 -8.88 -30.97 -10.22
N LYS A 511 -7.62 -30.59 -10.27
CA LYS A 511 -6.74 -30.61 -9.10
C LYS A 511 -7.18 -29.56 -8.09
N ASN A 512 -7.53 -29.96 -6.87
CA ASN A 512 -7.88 -29.01 -5.81
C ASN A 512 -6.69 -28.12 -5.41
N SER A 513 -5.46 -28.64 -5.47
CA SER A 513 -4.23 -27.88 -5.21
C SER A 513 -3.30 -27.95 -6.41
N PHE A 514 -2.78 -26.80 -6.83
CA PHE A 514 -1.91 -26.71 -8.00
C PHE A 514 -0.96 -25.52 -7.92
N ASN A 515 0.04 -25.51 -8.81
CA ASN A 515 0.95 -24.39 -8.97
C ASN A 515 1.08 -23.97 -10.42
N MET A 516 1.40 -22.70 -10.60
CA MET A 516 1.64 -22.04 -11.88
C MET A 516 3.00 -21.36 -11.85
N LYS A 517 3.76 -21.45 -12.97
CA LYS A 517 5.11 -20.91 -13.05
C LYS A 517 5.34 -20.28 -14.41
N GLY A 518 6.04 -19.16 -14.41
CA GLY A 518 6.41 -18.46 -15.62
C GLY A 518 7.66 -17.61 -15.44
N TYR A 519 8.26 -17.26 -16.56
CA TYR A 519 9.37 -16.31 -16.61
C TYR A 519 9.17 -15.38 -17.81
N GLY A 520 9.90 -14.30 -17.80
CA GLY A 520 9.80 -13.35 -18.91
C GLY A 520 10.70 -12.15 -18.77
N ALA A 521 10.45 -11.20 -19.63
CA ALA A 521 11.13 -9.91 -19.64
C ALA A 521 10.13 -8.79 -19.92
N SER A 522 10.44 -7.61 -19.44
CA SER A 522 9.69 -6.39 -19.77
C SER A 522 10.63 -5.24 -20.12
N LEU A 523 10.10 -4.32 -20.91
CA LEU A 523 10.70 -3.04 -21.20
C LEU A 523 9.70 -1.95 -20.82
N GLU A 524 10.14 -1.02 -19.99
CA GLU A 524 9.36 0.15 -19.60
C GLU A 524 10.07 1.42 -20.04
N TRP A 525 9.30 2.34 -20.62
CA TRP A 525 9.74 3.70 -20.91
C TRP A 525 8.92 4.68 -20.08
N ILE A 526 9.62 5.59 -19.41
CA ILE A 526 9.04 6.70 -18.66
C ILE A 526 9.63 8.00 -19.18
N GLY A 527 8.79 8.92 -19.60
CA GLY A 527 9.24 10.18 -20.18
C GLY A 527 8.09 11.17 -20.32
N PHE A 528 8.27 12.14 -21.20
CA PHE A 528 7.25 13.15 -21.50
C PHE A 528 6.83 13.04 -22.97
N VAL A 529 5.52 13.06 -23.20
CA VAL A 529 4.90 13.23 -24.52
C VAL A 529 4.24 14.61 -24.50
N GLY A 530 4.86 15.58 -25.17
CA GLY A 530 4.53 16.99 -24.96
C GLY A 530 4.83 17.42 -23.51
N SER A 531 3.85 17.97 -22.82
CA SER A 531 3.97 18.39 -21.41
C SER A 531 3.56 17.32 -20.41
N TYR A 532 3.11 16.15 -20.87
CA TYR A 532 2.49 15.13 -20.02
C TYR A 532 3.44 13.98 -19.74
N ARG A 533 3.59 13.62 -18.46
CA ARG A 533 4.37 12.45 -18.07
C ARG A 533 3.66 11.19 -18.58
N SER A 534 4.39 10.38 -19.34
CA SER A 534 3.85 9.19 -19.99
C SER A 534 4.69 7.97 -19.66
N THR A 535 4.02 6.81 -19.56
CA THR A 535 4.67 5.52 -19.33
C THR A 535 4.16 4.52 -20.38
N PHE A 536 5.08 3.81 -21.01
CA PHE A 536 4.80 2.69 -21.90
C PHE A 536 5.49 1.44 -21.37
N SER A 537 4.75 0.35 -21.22
CA SER A 537 5.27 -0.93 -20.73
C SER A 537 4.88 -2.04 -21.70
N ALA A 538 5.84 -2.89 -22.04
CA ALA A 538 5.66 -4.10 -22.81
C ALA A 538 6.28 -5.27 -22.05
N ILE A 539 5.52 -6.34 -21.85
CA ILE A 539 5.93 -7.53 -21.12
C ILE A 539 5.77 -8.74 -22.06
N TRP A 540 6.79 -9.56 -22.15
CA TRP A 540 6.74 -10.90 -22.70
C TRP A 540 6.92 -11.91 -21.59
N SER A 541 6.10 -12.97 -21.58
CA SER A 541 6.20 -14.05 -20.60
C SER A 541 5.89 -15.41 -21.21
N ARG A 542 6.47 -16.47 -20.62
CA ARG A 542 6.33 -17.84 -21.08
C ARG A 542 6.11 -18.77 -19.89
N ARG A 543 5.21 -19.76 -20.06
CA ARG A 543 4.95 -20.82 -19.09
C ARG A 543 6.14 -21.78 -19.01
N ILE A 544 6.41 -22.28 -17.79
CA ILE A 544 7.37 -23.38 -17.58
C ILE A 544 6.65 -24.72 -17.75
N HIS A 545 5.38 -24.81 -17.35
CA HIS A 545 4.53 -25.99 -17.50
C HIS A 545 3.17 -25.61 -18.08
N ASN A 546 2.46 -26.60 -18.64
CA ASN A 546 1.09 -26.42 -19.09
C ASN A 546 0.18 -26.02 -17.92
N ASN A 547 -1.00 -25.49 -18.26
CA ASN A 547 -2.04 -25.20 -17.27
C ASN A 547 -2.34 -26.46 -16.45
N PRO A 548 -2.28 -26.40 -15.12
CA PRO A 548 -2.53 -27.57 -14.27
C PRO A 548 -4.01 -28.00 -14.24
N ASN A 549 -4.94 -27.08 -14.52
CA ASN A 549 -6.38 -27.30 -14.56
C ASN A 549 -6.98 -26.69 -15.85
N PRO A 550 -6.64 -27.23 -17.04
CA PRO A 550 -7.19 -26.74 -18.29
C PRO A 550 -8.69 -27.08 -18.40
N GLN A 551 -9.41 -26.38 -19.26
CA GLN A 551 -10.76 -26.78 -19.67
C GLN A 551 -10.73 -28.14 -20.39
N ALA A 552 -11.88 -28.76 -20.62
CA ALA A 552 -12.00 -30.07 -21.25
C ALA A 552 -11.39 -30.12 -22.67
N ASP A 553 -11.36 -29.00 -23.36
CA ASP A 553 -10.75 -28.84 -24.68
C ASP A 553 -9.25 -28.51 -24.62
N GLY A 554 -8.66 -28.43 -23.44
CA GLY A 554 -7.25 -28.11 -23.19
C GLY A 554 -6.95 -26.60 -23.20
N SER A 555 -7.95 -25.72 -23.27
CA SER A 555 -7.79 -24.26 -23.18
C SER A 555 -7.67 -23.80 -21.72
N ASP A 556 -7.22 -22.56 -21.54
CA ASP A 556 -7.29 -21.84 -20.28
C ASP A 556 -8.73 -21.44 -19.94
N SER A 557 -8.97 -20.96 -18.71
CA SER A 557 -10.32 -20.59 -18.24
C SER A 557 -11.02 -19.54 -19.10
N ASP A 558 -10.27 -18.70 -19.80
CA ASP A 558 -10.78 -17.68 -20.72
C ASP A 558 -10.95 -18.17 -22.18
N GLY A 559 -10.72 -19.46 -22.44
CA GLY A 559 -10.80 -20.08 -23.78
C GLY A 559 -9.53 -19.90 -24.62
N SER A 560 -8.51 -19.23 -24.12
CA SER A 560 -7.24 -19.03 -24.84
C SER A 560 -6.30 -20.24 -24.70
N ARG A 561 -5.30 -20.36 -25.62
CA ARG A 561 -4.28 -21.43 -25.59
C ARG A 561 -2.86 -20.94 -25.85
N PRO A 562 -2.46 -19.73 -25.40
CA PRO A 562 -1.15 -19.23 -25.78
C PRO A 562 -0.03 -19.93 -25.00
N GLY A 563 1.08 -20.22 -25.69
CA GLY A 563 2.34 -20.64 -25.07
C GLY A 563 3.15 -19.45 -24.53
N ASN A 564 2.92 -18.27 -25.07
CA ASN A 564 3.53 -16.99 -24.67
C ASN A 564 2.44 -15.96 -24.44
N PHE A 565 2.64 -15.08 -23.47
CA PHE A 565 1.77 -13.94 -23.20
C PHE A 565 2.50 -12.62 -23.45
N TYR A 566 1.76 -11.65 -23.95
CA TYR A 566 2.22 -10.29 -24.22
C TYR A 566 1.27 -9.31 -23.55
N TRP A 567 1.81 -8.50 -22.66
CA TRP A 567 1.05 -7.48 -21.96
C TRP A 567 1.57 -6.10 -22.34
N PHE A 568 0.66 -5.20 -22.64
CA PHE A 568 0.97 -3.83 -23.01
C PHE A 568 0.17 -2.87 -22.16
N LYS A 569 0.82 -1.80 -21.74
CA LYS A 569 0.16 -0.68 -21.05
C LYS A 569 0.77 0.62 -21.52
N ALA A 570 -0.10 1.60 -21.78
CA ALA A 570 0.25 2.99 -21.99
C ALA A 570 -0.53 3.85 -21.01
N SER A 571 0.12 4.81 -20.37
CA SER A 571 -0.53 5.75 -19.46
C SER A 571 0.03 7.16 -19.62
N MET A 572 -0.80 8.16 -19.31
CA MET A 572 -0.46 9.57 -19.36
C MET A 572 -1.06 10.28 -18.15
N SER A 573 -0.25 11.09 -17.47
CA SER A 573 -0.65 11.86 -16.28
C SER A 573 -0.70 13.36 -16.58
N PHE A 574 -1.70 14.04 -15.98
CA PHE A 574 -2.02 15.45 -16.18
C PHE A 574 -1.92 16.23 -14.88
#